data_0890afdec64bdb841bda1498cdc31dde
#
_entry.id   0890afdec64bdb841bda1498cdc31dde
#
_cell.length_a   1.000
_cell.length_b   1.000
_cell.length_c   1.000
_cell.angle_alpha   90.00
_cell.angle_beta   90.00
_cell.angle_gamma   90.00
#
_symmetry.space_group_name_H-M   'P 1'
#
loop_
_entity.id
_entity.type
_entity.pdbx_description
1 polymer ?
#
loop_
_entity_poly.entity_id
_entity_poly.type
_entity_poly.pdbx_seq_one_letter_code
_entity_poly.pdbx_strand_id
1 'polypeptide(L)'
;VGYNFSLDNDMSTLNYNYFDGVLQTNNLKTHITYSEESELFGDGNFIAADFKYDFNNDTFLTFSTRRNRKISLTEFYNLVWDYKNDCLIASIDYKKTYYQDRDIKPTENLFFQITIVPLTSYMSPDLVKKSKKLNKINPSKW
;
A
#
# COMPACT_ATOMS: atom_id res chain seq x y z
N VAL A 1 -17.68 -5.33 1.37
CA VAL A 1 -17.32 -5.59 2.78
C VAL A 1 -17.20 -7.09 2.95
N GLY A 2 -16.08 -7.55 3.49
CA GLY A 2 -15.81 -8.95 3.83
C GLY A 2 -15.47 -9.07 5.31
N TYR A 3 -15.93 -10.15 5.93
CA TYR A 3 -15.57 -10.50 7.29
C TYR A 3 -15.30 -11.99 7.37
N ASN A 4 -14.13 -12.37 7.89
CA ASN A 4 -13.72 -13.75 8.07
C ASN A 4 -13.20 -13.93 9.50
N PHE A 5 -13.52 -15.02 10.13
CA PHE A 5 -13.02 -15.37 11.47
C PHE A 5 -12.82 -16.87 11.60
N SER A 6 -11.97 -17.27 12.52
CA SER A 6 -11.76 -18.67 12.91
C SER A 6 -11.68 -18.77 14.43
N LEU A 7 -12.38 -19.74 14.99
CA LEU A 7 -12.36 -20.08 16.41
C LEU A 7 -11.57 -21.38 16.60
N ASP A 8 -11.07 -21.57 17.81
CA ASP A 8 -10.48 -22.83 18.24
C ASP A 8 -11.54 -23.95 18.34
N ASN A 9 -11.10 -25.21 18.41
CA ASN A 9 -11.97 -26.38 18.44
C ASN A 9 -12.98 -26.40 19.61
N ASP A 10 -12.63 -25.77 20.73
CA ASP A 10 -13.49 -25.63 21.91
C ASP A 10 -14.31 -24.34 21.89
N MET A 11 -14.18 -23.51 20.83
CA MET A 11 -14.83 -22.22 20.67
C MET A 11 -14.50 -21.20 21.77
N SER A 12 -13.44 -21.42 22.52
CA SER A 12 -13.05 -20.57 23.65
C SER A 12 -12.16 -19.40 23.24
N THR A 13 -11.40 -19.54 22.16
CA THR A 13 -10.44 -18.54 21.69
C THR A 13 -10.61 -18.20 20.22
N LEU A 14 -10.43 -16.92 19.90
CA LEU A 14 -10.45 -16.42 18.54
C LEU A 14 -9.04 -16.60 17.94
N ASN A 15 -8.90 -17.48 16.96
CA ASN A 15 -7.63 -17.74 16.30
C ASN A 15 -7.30 -16.69 15.25
N TYR A 16 -8.32 -16.20 14.56
CA TYR A 16 -8.18 -15.29 13.46
C TYR A 16 -9.43 -14.44 13.28
N ASN A 17 -9.23 -13.15 13.08
CA ASN A 17 -10.29 -12.17 12.83
C ASN A 17 -9.82 -11.20 11.74
N TYR A 18 -10.54 -11.17 10.64
CA TYR A 18 -10.20 -10.33 9.49
C TYR A 18 -11.44 -9.60 8.99
N PHE A 19 -11.32 -8.29 8.88
CA PHE A 19 -12.33 -7.44 8.28
C PHE A 19 -11.71 -6.67 7.10
N ASP A 20 -12.43 -6.66 5.99
CA ASP A 20 -12.10 -5.91 4.79
C ASP A 20 -13.29 -5.09 4.34
N GLY A 21 -13.11 -3.78 4.20
CA GLY A 21 -14.17 -2.86 3.83
C GLY A 21 -13.72 -1.89 2.73
N VAL A 22 -14.50 -1.82 1.66
CA VAL A 22 -14.32 -0.82 0.60
C VAL A 22 -15.55 0.06 0.55
N LEU A 23 -15.33 1.37 0.65
CA LEU A 23 -16.32 2.41 0.37
C LEU A 23 -15.86 3.18 -0.86
N GLN A 24 -16.75 3.31 -1.83
CA GLN A 24 -16.47 4.06 -3.05
C GLN A 24 -17.63 5.02 -3.33
N THR A 25 -17.28 6.27 -3.55
CA THR A 25 -18.16 7.34 -4.06
C THR A 25 -17.61 7.81 -5.41
N ASN A 26 -18.19 8.88 -5.98
CA ASN A 26 -17.72 9.39 -7.27
C ASN A 26 -16.22 9.75 -7.28
N ASN A 27 -15.74 10.37 -6.21
CA ASN A 27 -14.39 10.94 -6.14
C ASN A 27 -13.52 10.35 -5.03
N LEU A 28 -14.10 9.57 -4.12
CA LEU A 28 -13.37 9.00 -2.98
C LEU A 28 -13.50 7.48 -2.99
N LYS A 29 -12.37 6.79 -2.93
CA LYS A 29 -12.29 5.37 -2.66
C LYS A 29 -11.51 5.18 -1.35
N THR A 30 -12.13 4.47 -0.41
CA THR A 30 -11.54 4.12 0.88
C THR A 30 -11.52 2.62 1.02
N HIS A 31 -10.38 2.09 1.42
CA HIS A 31 -10.20 0.68 1.75
C HIS A 31 -9.66 0.58 3.17
N ILE A 32 -10.33 -0.19 4.01
CA ILE A 32 -9.94 -0.41 5.40
C ILE A 32 -9.81 -1.90 5.63
N THR A 33 -8.66 -2.30 6.15
CA THR A 33 -8.36 -3.68 6.52
C THR A 33 -8.06 -3.75 8.01
N TYR A 34 -8.68 -4.66 8.70
CA TYR A 34 -8.36 -5.04 10.07
C TYR A 34 -7.98 -6.50 10.10
N SER A 35 -6.88 -6.85 10.74
CA SER A 35 -6.45 -8.22 10.97
C SER A 35 -5.98 -8.41 12.39
N GLU A 36 -6.44 -9.48 13.00
CA GLU A 36 -6.04 -9.94 14.32
C GLU A 36 -5.82 -11.44 14.28
N GLU A 37 -4.65 -11.88 14.69
CA GLU A 37 -4.25 -13.28 14.73
C GLU A 37 -3.77 -13.64 16.12
N SER A 38 -4.10 -14.85 16.58
CA SER A 38 -3.55 -15.38 17.83
C SER A 38 -2.07 -15.73 17.66
N GLU A 39 -1.36 -15.87 18.78
CA GLU A 39 0.07 -16.23 18.80
C GLU A 39 0.39 -17.51 18.00
N LEU A 40 -0.57 -18.45 17.93
CA LEU A 40 -0.42 -19.69 17.18
C LEU A 40 -0.43 -19.50 15.65
N PHE A 41 -1.04 -18.40 15.16
CA PHE A 41 -1.26 -18.15 13.73
C PHE A 41 -0.42 -17.03 13.14
N GLY A 42 0.40 -16.34 13.95
CA GLY A 42 1.29 -15.30 13.45
C GLY A 42 1.39 -14.06 14.33
N ASP A 43 0.51 -13.95 15.34
CA ASP A 43 0.54 -12.85 16.33
C ASP A 43 0.40 -11.45 15.68
N GLY A 44 -0.21 -11.40 14.51
CA GLY A 44 -0.47 -10.18 13.76
C GLY A 44 -1.68 -9.43 14.33
N ASN A 45 -1.54 -8.14 14.63
CA ASN A 45 -2.67 -7.29 15.00
C ASN A 45 -2.47 -5.90 14.39
N PHE A 46 -3.14 -5.63 13.27
CA PHE A 46 -3.01 -4.35 12.58
C PHE A 46 -4.32 -3.82 12.02
N ILE A 47 -4.35 -2.53 11.83
CA ILE A 47 -5.32 -1.82 11.02
C ILE A 47 -4.59 -1.06 9.92
N ALA A 48 -5.03 -1.23 8.67
CA ALA A 48 -4.55 -0.49 7.52
C ALA A 48 -5.69 0.30 6.88
N ALA A 49 -5.37 1.46 6.34
CA ALA A 49 -6.33 2.28 5.63
C ALA A 49 -5.66 2.91 4.41
N ASP A 50 -6.34 2.82 3.28
CA ASP A 50 -5.98 3.44 2.01
C ASP A 50 -7.12 4.36 1.58
N PHE A 51 -6.79 5.59 1.24
CA PHE A 51 -7.70 6.60 0.75
C PHE A 51 -7.21 7.09 -0.60
N LYS A 52 -8.05 7.04 -1.61
CA LYS A 52 -7.77 7.66 -2.90
C LYS A 52 -8.85 8.68 -3.19
N TYR A 53 -8.44 9.92 -3.46
CA TYR A 53 -9.31 11.02 -3.83
C TYR A 53 -8.96 11.53 -5.23
N ASP A 54 -9.94 11.51 -6.12
CA ASP A 54 -9.82 11.99 -7.49
C ASP A 54 -10.33 13.44 -7.53
N PHE A 55 -9.42 14.42 -7.67
CA PHE A 55 -9.76 15.85 -7.80
C PHE A 55 -10.44 16.13 -9.15
N ASN A 56 -9.93 15.50 -10.19
CA ASN A 56 -10.43 15.53 -11.55
C ASN A 56 -9.90 14.30 -12.31
N ASN A 57 -10.14 14.22 -13.62
CA ASN A 57 -9.69 13.07 -14.44
C ASN A 57 -8.17 12.89 -14.49
N ASP A 58 -7.42 13.94 -14.21
CA ASP A 58 -5.97 13.99 -14.39
C ASP A 58 -5.20 14.00 -13.06
N THR A 59 -5.85 14.33 -11.95
CA THR A 59 -5.17 14.55 -10.66
C THR A 59 -5.82 13.74 -9.55
N PHE A 60 -5.02 12.98 -8.84
CA PHE A 60 -5.46 12.19 -7.69
C PHE A 60 -4.44 12.20 -6.57
N LEU A 61 -4.96 12.02 -5.36
CA LEU A 61 -4.20 11.92 -4.13
C LEU A 61 -4.47 10.57 -3.49
N THR A 62 -3.42 9.85 -3.15
CA THR A 62 -3.51 8.60 -2.41
C THR A 62 -2.83 8.75 -1.06
N PHE A 63 -3.50 8.36 0.00
CA PHE A 63 -2.95 8.28 1.34
C PHE A 63 -3.09 6.86 1.86
N SER A 64 -1.99 6.27 2.35
CA SER A 64 -1.96 4.93 2.91
C SER A 64 -1.29 4.94 4.27
N THR A 65 -1.82 4.17 5.20
CA THR A 65 -1.26 4.01 6.54
C THR A 65 -1.50 2.61 7.08
N ARG A 66 -0.60 2.14 7.95
CA ARG A 66 -0.78 0.92 8.72
C ARG A 66 -0.30 1.12 10.15
N ARG A 67 -1.12 0.68 11.10
CA ARG A 67 -0.83 0.70 12.51
C ARG A 67 -0.86 -0.70 13.09
N ASN A 68 0.22 -1.10 13.72
CA ASN A 68 0.28 -2.28 14.56
C ASN A 68 -0.38 -1.94 15.89
N ARG A 69 -1.45 -2.64 16.23
CA ARG A 69 -2.26 -2.37 17.43
C ARG A 69 -1.65 -3.00 18.68
N LYS A 70 -0.96 -4.15 18.53
CA LYS A 70 -0.34 -4.86 19.65
C LYS A 70 0.71 -3.99 20.34
N ILE A 71 1.57 -3.36 19.56
CA ILE A 71 2.64 -2.48 20.07
C ILE A 71 2.28 -1.00 20.00
N SER A 72 1.05 -0.66 19.59
CA SER A 72 0.55 0.71 19.44
C SER A 72 1.43 1.59 18.53
N LEU A 73 2.08 0.99 17.54
CA LEU A 73 2.98 1.66 16.60
C LEU A 73 2.30 1.88 15.26
N THR A 74 2.31 3.11 14.76
CA THR A 74 2.04 3.37 13.35
C THR A 74 3.30 3.04 12.56
N GLU A 75 3.21 2.09 11.64
CA GLU A 75 4.37 1.60 10.90
C GLU A 75 4.79 2.55 9.78
N PHE A 76 3.81 3.13 9.10
CA PHE A 76 4.08 4.13 8.06
C PHE A 76 2.90 5.04 7.77
N TYR A 77 3.22 6.19 7.19
CA TYR A 77 2.35 7.04 6.40
C TYR A 77 2.93 7.16 5.00
N ASN A 78 2.09 7.04 3.99
CA ASN A 78 2.46 7.25 2.59
C ASN A 78 1.45 8.18 1.94
N LEU A 79 1.92 9.26 1.31
CA LEU A 79 1.12 10.24 0.59
C LEU A 79 1.66 10.37 -0.83
N VAL A 80 0.84 10.03 -1.80
CA VAL A 80 1.18 10.10 -3.22
C VAL A 80 0.24 11.07 -3.91
N TRP A 81 0.80 12.08 -4.52
CA TRP A 81 0.08 12.97 -5.44
C TRP A 81 0.49 12.63 -6.86
N ASP A 82 -0.49 12.34 -7.70
CA ASP A 82 -0.29 12.00 -9.10
C ASP A 82 -1.04 12.97 -10.01
N TYR A 83 -0.37 13.37 -11.07
CA TYR A 83 -0.93 14.10 -12.18
C TYR A 83 -0.65 13.34 -13.47
N LYS A 84 -1.68 13.12 -14.28
CA LYS A 84 -1.55 12.38 -15.54
C LYS A 84 -2.45 13.01 -16.60
N ASN A 85 -1.84 13.47 -17.68
CA ASN A 85 -2.54 13.84 -18.92
C ASN A 85 -1.92 13.11 -20.11
N ASP A 86 -2.36 13.43 -21.32
CA ASP A 86 -1.90 12.77 -22.56
C ASP A 86 -0.40 12.94 -22.84
N CYS A 87 0.23 13.98 -22.29
CA CYS A 87 1.60 14.36 -22.58
C CYS A 87 2.55 14.22 -21.38
N LEU A 88 2.03 14.21 -20.16
CA LEU A 88 2.84 14.29 -18.93
C LEU A 88 2.27 13.40 -17.83
N ILE A 89 3.14 12.64 -17.20
CA ILE A 89 2.87 11.98 -15.93
C ILE A 89 3.84 12.57 -14.90
N ALA A 90 3.32 13.12 -13.81
CA ALA A 90 4.10 13.62 -12.70
C ALA A 90 3.60 13.00 -11.40
N SER A 91 4.50 12.59 -10.53
CA SER A 91 4.19 12.00 -9.24
C SER A 91 5.08 12.55 -8.15
N ILE A 92 4.50 12.80 -6.98
CA ILE A 92 5.22 13.15 -5.75
C ILE A 92 4.81 12.12 -4.71
N ASP A 93 5.78 11.37 -4.22
CA ASP A 93 5.59 10.32 -3.19
C ASP A 93 6.35 10.73 -1.92
N TYR A 94 5.60 10.97 -0.84
CA TYR A 94 6.14 11.20 0.49
C TYR A 94 5.83 10.03 1.39
N LYS A 95 6.86 9.36 1.90
CA LYS A 95 6.74 8.22 2.82
C LYS A 95 7.52 8.45 4.10
N LYS A 96 6.84 8.27 5.23
CA LYS A 96 7.45 8.24 6.55
C LYS A 96 7.23 6.88 7.19
N THR A 97 8.32 6.23 7.59
CA THR A 97 8.32 4.89 8.19
C THR A 97 8.84 4.97 9.62
N TYR A 98 8.15 4.31 10.54
CA TYR A 98 8.51 4.22 11.94
C TYR A 98 8.94 2.79 12.26
N TYR A 99 9.83 2.64 13.22
CA TYR A 99 10.36 1.36 13.64
C TYR A 99 10.04 1.12 15.12
N GLN A 100 9.87 -0.14 15.50
CA GLN A 100 9.65 -0.53 16.89
C GLN A 100 10.88 -0.26 17.78
N ASP A 101 12.08 -0.37 17.21
CA ASP A 101 13.33 -0.09 17.91
C ASP A 101 13.46 1.42 18.13
N ARG A 102 13.57 1.81 19.39
CA ARG A 102 13.67 3.23 19.79
C ARG A 102 14.99 3.87 19.37
N ASP A 103 16.01 3.06 19.11
CA ASP A 103 17.32 3.53 18.67
C ASP A 103 17.34 3.87 17.17
N ILE A 104 16.35 3.36 16.42
CA ILE A 104 16.19 3.64 14.99
C ILE A 104 15.26 4.84 14.80
N LYS A 105 15.80 5.92 14.24
CA LYS A 105 15.01 7.10 13.90
C LYS A 105 14.04 6.81 12.76
N PRO A 106 12.85 7.43 12.77
CA PRO A 106 11.93 7.36 11.63
C PRO A 106 12.63 7.79 10.34
N THR A 107 12.36 7.06 9.26
CA THR A 107 12.89 7.38 7.93
C THR A 107 11.85 8.17 7.16
N GLU A 108 12.27 9.26 6.54
CA GLU A 108 11.45 10.09 5.67
C GLU A 108 12.04 10.09 4.26
N ASN A 109 11.19 9.83 3.28
CA ASN A 109 11.58 9.81 1.87
C ASN A 109 10.63 10.67 1.08
N LEU A 110 11.18 11.46 0.16
CA LEU A 110 10.42 12.26 -0.80
C LEU A 110 10.95 11.95 -2.20
N PHE A 111 10.07 11.44 -3.06
CA PHE A 111 10.42 11.10 -4.45
C PHE A 111 9.62 11.96 -5.41
N PHE A 112 10.28 12.40 -6.47
CA PHE A 112 9.68 13.06 -7.61
C PHE A 112 9.89 12.21 -8.86
N GLN A 113 8.83 12.02 -9.61
CA GLN A 113 8.90 11.37 -10.90
C GLN A 113 8.20 12.22 -11.94
N ILE A 114 8.85 12.43 -13.08
CA ILE A 114 8.27 13.10 -14.23
C ILE A 114 8.54 12.24 -15.46
N THR A 115 7.48 11.91 -16.20
CA THR A 115 7.56 11.16 -17.45
C THR A 115 6.84 11.95 -18.53
N ILE A 116 7.53 12.29 -19.59
CA ILE A 116 6.96 12.96 -20.76
C ILE A 116 6.57 11.88 -21.77
N VAL A 117 5.25 11.80 -22.02
CA VAL A 117 4.65 10.82 -22.93
C VAL A 117 4.51 11.53 -24.27
N PRO A 118 4.92 11.53 -25.21
CA PRO A 118 5.16 11.13 -26.57
C PRO A 118 6.54 11.51 -27.17
N LEU A 119 7.43 11.99 -26.40
CA LEU A 119 8.80 12.08 -26.88
C LEU A 119 9.33 10.65 -26.93
N THR A 120 9.32 10.10 -28.14
CA THR A 120 9.92 8.82 -28.54
C THR A 120 10.77 8.22 -27.44
N SER A 121 10.34 7.08 -26.93
CA SER A 121 11.08 6.32 -25.92
C SER A 121 12.49 6.01 -26.44
N TYR A 122 13.42 6.91 -26.25
CA TYR A 122 14.84 6.60 -26.35
C TYR A 122 15.20 5.80 -25.11
N MET A 123 14.70 4.58 -25.02
CA MET A 123 15.16 3.63 -24.02
C MET A 123 16.54 3.16 -24.47
N SER A 124 17.54 3.45 -23.65
CA SER A 124 18.83 2.81 -23.77
C SER A 124 18.63 1.29 -23.86
N PRO A 125 19.30 0.60 -24.80
CA PRO A 125 19.15 -0.86 -24.97
C PRO A 125 19.34 -1.68 -23.71
N ASP A 126 20.07 -1.18 -22.72
CA ASP A 126 20.33 -1.83 -21.44
C ASP A 126 19.12 -1.80 -20.49
N LEU A 127 18.29 -0.78 -20.55
CA LEU A 127 17.06 -0.70 -19.74
C LEU A 127 15.98 -1.65 -20.28
N VAL A 128 15.92 -1.84 -21.59
CA VAL A 128 15.00 -2.80 -22.23
C VAL A 128 15.35 -4.24 -21.85
N LYS A 129 16.64 -4.57 -21.74
CA LYS A 129 17.07 -5.90 -21.28
C LYS A 129 16.71 -6.16 -19.81
N LYS A 130 16.74 -5.14 -18.97
CA LYS A 130 16.39 -5.26 -17.54
C LYS A 130 14.88 -5.42 -17.33
N SER A 131 14.06 -4.72 -18.09
CA SER A 131 12.59 -4.83 -18.01
C SER A 131 12.09 -6.18 -18.54
N LYS A 132 12.68 -6.71 -19.62
CA LYS A 132 12.35 -8.05 -20.13
C LYS A 132 12.75 -9.19 -19.18
N LYS A 133 13.75 -8.98 -18.31
CA LYS A 133 14.12 -9.97 -17.28
C LYS A 133 13.14 -9.97 -16.10
N LEU A 134 12.56 -8.82 -15.75
CA LEU A 134 11.55 -8.72 -14.69
C LEU A 134 10.21 -9.36 -15.08
N ASN A 135 9.81 -9.29 -16.36
CA ASN A 135 8.57 -9.90 -16.83
C ASN A 135 8.65 -11.43 -17.03
N LYS A 136 9.81 -12.05 -16.80
CA LYS A 136 9.98 -13.53 -16.83
C LYS A 136 9.92 -14.20 -15.48
N ILE A 137 9.65 -13.46 -14.40
CA ILE A 137 9.36 -14.06 -13.11
C ILE A 137 7.91 -14.52 -13.13
N ASN A 138 7.75 -15.80 -13.39
CA ASN A 138 6.47 -16.50 -13.53
C ASN A 138 5.73 -16.47 -12.19
N PRO A 139 4.47 -15.95 -12.09
CA PRO A 139 3.73 -15.87 -10.82
C PRO A 139 3.04 -17.20 -10.44
N SER A 140 3.51 -18.36 -10.91
CA SER A 140 2.87 -19.63 -10.63
C SER A 140 3.69 -20.54 -9.71
N LYS A 141 4.03 -20.05 -8.51
CA LYS A 141 4.48 -20.89 -7.38
C LYS A 141 4.25 -20.13 -6.07
N TRP A 142 3.02 -20.09 -5.66
CA TRP A 142 2.57 -19.96 -4.27
C TRP A 142 1.22 -20.66 -4.13
#